data_c707505bc62bf1658d1d84add9be122e
#
_entry.id   c707505bc62bf1658d1d84add9be122e
#
_cell.length_a   1.000
_cell.length_b   1.000
_cell.length_c   1.000
_cell.angle_alpha   90.00
_cell.angle_beta   90.00
_cell.angle_gamma   90.00
#
_symmetry.space_group_name_H-M   'P 1'
#
loop_
_entity.id
_entity.type
_entity.pdbx_description
1 polymer ?
#
loop_
_entity_poly.entity_id
_entity_poly.type
_entity_poly.pdbx_seq_one_letter_code
_entity_poly.pdbx_strand_id
1 'polypeptide(L)'
;VMTFRTVIKEVAIEQGVYATFMPKPLSGQPGSGMHTHMSLFEGDQNAFYEEGAKYQLSKTGRHFIAGLLKHANEISAVTNQFVNSYKRLWGGDEAPSFITWGHNNRSALVRVPMYKPNKGQSSRVEYRALDSAANPYLAYALMLAAGLKGIEEGYELPPEAEDNVWALSDAERRALGYSALP
;
A
#
# COMPACT_ATOMS: atom_id res chain seq x y z
N VAL A 1 -9.62 -12.35 -5.44
CA VAL A 1 -10.29 -11.38 -4.56
C VAL A 1 -11.81 -11.53 -4.66
N MET A 2 -12.42 -11.40 -5.85
CA MET A 2 -13.89 -11.44 -6.00
C MET A 2 -14.48 -12.76 -5.52
N THR A 3 -13.99 -13.88 -6.00
CA THR A 3 -14.41 -15.23 -5.54
C THR A 3 -14.31 -15.37 -4.02
N PHE A 4 -13.19 -14.91 -3.42
CA PHE A 4 -13.01 -14.96 -1.98
C PHE A 4 -14.08 -14.17 -1.22
N ARG A 5 -14.41 -12.95 -1.67
CA ARG A 5 -15.49 -12.16 -1.06
C ARG A 5 -16.84 -12.86 -1.15
N THR A 6 -17.16 -13.44 -2.31
CA THR A 6 -18.42 -14.17 -2.53
C THR A 6 -18.50 -15.36 -1.59
N VAL A 7 -17.49 -16.23 -1.60
CA VAL A 7 -17.48 -17.44 -0.75
C VAL A 7 -17.64 -17.11 0.73
N ILE A 8 -16.90 -16.09 1.23
CA ILE A 8 -17.01 -15.69 2.64
C ILE A 8 -18.45 -15.23 2.97
N LYS A 9 -19.09 -14.44 2.09
CA LYS A 9 -20.45 -13.96 2.33
C LYS A 9 -21.45 -15.10 2.32
N GLU A 10 -21.37 -16.02 1.38
CA GLU A 10 -22.26 -17.19 1.30
C GLU A 10 -22.11 -18.07 2.54
N VAL A 11 -20.88 -18.43 2.90
CA VAL A 11 -20.63 -19.23 4.12
C VAL A 11 -21.11 -18.54 5.38
N ALA A 12 -20.95 -17.21 5.48
CA ALA A 12 -21.46 -16.46 6.63
C ALA A 12 -22.98 -16.55 6.74
N ILE A 13 -23.70 -16.42 5.62
CA ILE A 13 -25.16 -16.57 5.59
C ILE A 13 -25.58 -17.97 6.05
N GLU A 14 -24.92 -19.02 5.57
CA GLU A 14 -25.18 -20.41 5.99
C GLU A 14 -24.97 -20.62 7.50
N GLN A 15 -24.06 -19.86 8.10
CA GLN A 15 -23.78 -19.90 9.54
C GLN A 15 -24.65 -18.92 10.37
N GLY A 16 -25.61 -18.25 9.75
CA GLY A 16 -26.50 -17.29 10.43
C GLY A 16 -25.80 -16.01 10.88
N VAL A 17 -24.65 -15.65 10.29
CA VAL A 17 -23.90 -14.42 10.59
C VAL A 17 -23.75 -13.57 9.32
N TYR A 18 -23.31 -12.34 9.48
CA TYR A 18 -23.09 -11.42 8.38
C TYR A 18 -21.61 -11.09 8.21
N ALA A 19 -21.05 -11.29 7.01
CA ALA A 19 -19.70 -10.88 6.67
C ALA A 19 -19.71 -9.55 5.92
N THR A 20 -18.94 -8.59 6.43
CA THR A 20 -18.76 -7.28 5.78
C THR A 20 -17.30 -7.07 5.35
N PHE A 21 -17.12 -6.44 4.20
CA PHE A 21 -15.83 -5.94 3.70
C PHE A 21 -15.74 -4.41 3.79
N MET A 22 -16.58 -3.80 4.60
CA MET A 22 -16.58 -2.37 4.87
C MET A 22 -15.24 -1.95 5.51
N PRO A 23 -14.58 -0.86 5.04
CA PRO A 23 -13.25 -0.48 5.51
C PRO A 23 -13.15 -0.19 7.02
N LYS A 24 -14.17 0.45 7.60
CA LYS A 24 -14.24 0.77 9.05
C LYS A 24 -15.66 0.57 9.55
N PRO A 25 -16.10 -0.67 9.79
CA PRO A 25 -17.49 -0.95 10.18
C PRO A 25 -17.80 -0.50 11.61
N LEU A 26 -16.82 -0.56 12.51
CA LEU A 26 -17.00 -0.25 13.94
C LEU A 26 -15.99 0.82 14.38
N SER A 27 -16.48 1.84 15.07
CA SER A 27 -15.62 2.83 15.72
C SER A 27 -14.83 2.18 16.84
N GLY A 28 -13.57 2.55 17.01
CA GLY A 28 -12.69 2.01 18.05
C GLY A 28 -12.19 0.58 17.83
N GLN A 29 -12.60 -0.09 16.75
CA GLN A 29 -12.07 -1.40 16.36
C GLN A 29 -11.18 -1.28 15.10
N PRO A 30 -10.23 -2.20 14.87
CA PRO A 30 -9.45 -2.23 13.64
C PRO A 30 -10.33 -2.24 12.38
N GLY A 31 -9.84 -1.60 11.32
CA GLY A 31 -10.51 -1.60 10.02
C GLY A 31 -10.13 -2.80 9.16
N SER A 32 -10.71 -2.86 7.96
CA SER A 32 -10.45 -3.91 6.97
C SER A 32 -9.67 -3.35 5.79
N GLY A 33 -8.38 -3.65 5.72
CA GLY A 33 -7.50 -3.31 4.61
C GLY A 33 -7.37 -4.43 3.58
N MET A 34 -6.94 -4.08 2.37
CA MET A 34 -6.54 -5.03 1.34
C MET A 34 -5.13 -4.68 0.86
N HIS A 35 -4.12 -4.92 1.70
CA HIS A 35 -2.73 -4.63 1.34
C HIS A 35 -2.35 -5.42 0.08
N THR A 36 -1.81 -4.74 -0.90
CA THR A 36 -1.47 -5.33 -2.19
C THR A 36 0.03 -5.38 -2.35
N HIS A 37 0.56 -6.59 -2.50
CA HIS A 37 1.96 -6.82 -2.81
C HIS A 37 2.15 -6.89 -4.32
N MET A 38 3.17 -6.18 -4.81
CA MET A 38 3.50 -6.09 -6.23
C MET A 38 4.97 -6.37 -6.45
N SER A 39 5.28 -7.03 -7.52
CA SER A 39 6.63 -7.18 -8.09
C SER A 39 6.52 -7.20 -9.61
N LEU A 40 7.57 -6.74 -10.29
CA LEU A 40 7.69 -6.85 -11.73
C LEU A 40 8.76 -7.86 -12.08
N PHE A 41 8.55 -8.59 -13.17
CA PHE A 41 9.50 -9.55 -13.68
C PHE A 41 9.83 -9.23 -15.14
N GLU A 42 11.10 -9.37 -15.48
CA GLU A 42 11.57 -9.42 -16.85
C GLU A 42 12.04 -10.85 -17.13
N GLY A 43 11.24 -11.61 -17.87
CA GLY A 43 11.39 -13.06 -17.91
C GLY A 43 11.27 -13.67 -16.50
N ASP A 44 12.29 -14.39 -16.08
CA ASP A 44 12.35 -15.02 -14.75
C ASP A 44 13.08 -14.19 -13.69
N GLN A 45 13.50 -12.97 -14.03
CA GLN A 45 14.23 -12.09 -13.12
C GLN A 45 13.29 -11.08 -12.46
N ASN A 46 13.35 -10.97 -11.13
CA ASN A 46 12.61 -9.95 -10.39
C ASN A 46 13.25 -8.57 -10.61
N ALA A 47 12.57 -7.68 -11.31
CA ALA A 47 13.05 -6.35 -11.65
C ALA A 47 13.19 -5.41 -10.43
N PHE A 48 12.60 -5.76 -9.29
CA PHE A 48 12.75 -4.99 -8.05
C PHE A 48 13.97 -5.37 -7.21
N TYR A 49 14.64 -6.47 -7.56
CA TYR A 49 15.82 -6.96 -6.85
C TYR A 49 17.12 -6.47 -7.50
N GLU A 50 18.04 -6.00 -6.68
CA GLU A 50 19.41 -5.67 -7.07
C GLU A 50 20.38 -6.01 -5.93
N GLU A 51 21.25 -6.97 -6.15
CA GLU A 51 22.21 -7.40 -5.16
C GLU A 51 23.16 -6.26 -4.78
N GLY A 52 23.38 -6.07 -3.47
CA GLY A 52 24.27 -5.01 -2.95
C GLY A 52 23.62 -3.62 -2.84
N ALA A 53 22.46 -3.38 -3.45
CA ALA A 53 21.73 -2.12 -3.26
C ALA A 53 21.14 -2.03 -1.83
N LYS A 54 20.84 -0.80 -1.36
CA LYS A 54 20.16 -0.59 -0.08
C LYS A 54 18.83 -1.36 -0.08
N TYR A 55 18.63 -2.25 0.91
CA TYR A 55 17.49 -3.16 1.00
C TYR A 55 17.34 -4.12 -0.18
N GLN A 56 18.42 -4.31 -0.96
CA GLN A 56 18.39 -5.07 -2.22
C GLN A 56 17.33 -4.55 -3.21
N LEU A 57 16.93 -3.29 -3.07
CA LEU A 57 15.91 -2.64 -3.90
C LEU A 57 16.56 -1.98 -5.12
N SER A 58 16.21 -2.45 -6.29
CA SER A 58 16.73 -1.96 -7.56
C SER A 58 16.30 -0.51 -7.86
N LYS A 59 16.96 0.10 -8.83
CA LYS A 59 16.55 1.39 -9.38
C LYS A 59 15.11 1.35 -9.91
N THR A 60 14.73 0.28 -10.61
CA THR A 60 13.35 0.05 -11.09
C THR A 60 12.35 0.02 -9.95
N GLY A 61 12.66 -0.72 -8.87
CA GLY A 61 11.80 -0.75 -7.68
C GLY A 61 11.65 0.62 -7.02
N ARG A 62 12.72 1.40 -6.94
CA ARG A 62 12.68 2.78 -6.39
C ARG A 62 11.79 3.70 -7.22
N HIS A 63 11.93 3.69 -8.54
CA HIS A 63 11.09 4.51 -9.42
C HIS A 63 9.61 4.08 -9.36
N PHE A 64 9.34 2.76 -9.26
CA PHE A 64 7.98 2.25 -9.10
C PHE A 64 7.34 2.76 -7.81
N ILE A 65 8.05 2.72 -6.68
CA ILE A 65 7.57 3.28 -5.40
C ILE A 65 7.32 4.78 -5.53
N ALA A 66 8.26 5.53 -6.13
CA ALA A 66 8.11 6.95 -6.35
C ALA A 66 6.85 7.29 -7.17
N GLY A 67 6.54 6.48 -8.18
CA GLY A 67 5.29 6.59 -8.94
C GLY A 67 4.05 6.41 -8.09
N LEU A 68 4.01 5.38 -7.25
CA LEU A 68 2.90 5.13 -6.32
C LEU A 68 2.71 6.31 -5.34
N LEU A 69 3.80 6.86 -4.80
CA LEU A 69 3.73 7.99 -3.88
C LEU A 69 3.23 9.26 -4.58
N LYS A 70 3.77 9.57 -5.76
CA LYS A 70 3.42 10.78 -6.51
C LYS A 70 1.95 10.82 -6.91
N HIS A 71 1.40 9.68 -7.28
CA HIS A 71 0.01 9.54 -7.72
C HIS A 71 -0.94 9.04 -6.62
N ALA A 72 -0.48 8.97 -5.35
CA ALA A 72 -1.27 8.41 -4.25
C ALA A 72 -2.63 9.10 -4.09
N ASN A 73 -2.68 10.43 -4.13
CA ASN A 73 -3.92 11.19 -4.00
C ASN A 73 -4.88 10.96 -5.17
N GLU A 74 -4.34 10.86 -6.39
CA GLU A 74 -5.14 10.65 -7.60
C GLU A 74 -5.78 9.25 -7.59
N ILE A 75 -5.00 8.23 -7.26
CA ILE A 75 -5.51 6.85 -7.25
C ILE A 75 -6.42 6.56 -6.05
N SER A 76 -6.36 7.38 -4.98
CA SER A 76 -7.23 7.23 -3.80
C SER A 76 -8.72 7.29 -4.14
N ALA A 77 -9.11 8.04 -5.16
CA ALA A 77 -10.50 8.09 -5.62
C ALA A 77 -11.07 6.71 -5.99
N VAL A 78 -10.21 5.76 -6.34
CA VAL A 78 -10.59 4.39 -6.72
C VAL A 78 -10.15 3.36 -5.68
N THR A 79 -8.98 3.53 -5.08
CA THR A 79 -8.49 2.59 -4.05
C THR A 79 -9.23 2.77 -2.72
N ASN A 80 -9.83 3.94 -2.49
CA ASN A 80 -10.53 4.34 -1.26
C ASN A 80 -11.81 5.11 -1.60
N GLN A 81 -12.71 4.46 -2.35
CA GLN A 81 -13.84 5.11 -3.04
C GLN A 81 -15.04 5.49 -2.15
N PHE A 82 -15.07 5.05 -0.90
CA PHE A 82 -16.18 5.32 0.01
C PHE A 82 -15.79 6.32 1.11
N VAL A 83 -16.76 7.08 1.61
CA VAL A 83 -16.57 7.91 2.81
C VAL A 83 -16.02 7.08 3.98
N ASN A 84 -16.46 5.84 4.09
CA ASN A 84 -15.99 4.90 5.11
C ASN A 84 -14.50 4.50 4.92
N SER A 85 -13.97 4.54 3.69
CA SER A 85 -12.54 4.33 3.42
C SER A 85 -11.68 5.33 4.16
N TYR A 86 -12.08 6.61 4.18
CA TYR A 86 -11.37 7.68 4.88
C TYR A 86 -11.49 7.56 6.39
N LYS A 87 -12.59 7.01 6.91
CA LYS A 87 -12.71 6.67 8.33
C LYS A 87 -11.70 5.59 8.73
N ARG A 88 -11.34 4.68 7.83
CA ARG A 88 -10.25 3.71 8.07
C ARG A 88 -8.89 4.42 8.04
N LEU A 89 -8.61 5.22 7.01
CA LEU A 89 -7.31 5.87 6.84
C LEU A 89 -6.98 6.83 7.97
N TRP A 90 -7.97 7.57 8.49
CA TRP A 90 -7.81 8.56 9.56
C TRP A 90 -8.27 8.09 10.94
N GLY A 91 -8.77 6.88 11.03
CA GLY A 91 -9.43 6.38 12.24
C GLY A 91 -8.58 5.53 13.17
N GLY A 92 -7.25 5.52 13.05
CA GLY A 92 -6.42 4.76 13.98
C GLY A 92 -5.13 4.20 13.41
N ASP A 93 -4.44 3.43 14.20
CA ASP A 93 -3.03 3.10 14.16
C ASP A 93 -2.62 1.99 13.18
N GLU A 94 -3.52 1.49 12.33
CA GLU A 94 -3.21 0.35 11.45
C GLU A 94 -3.30 0.66 9.96
N ALA A 95 -3.76 1.85 9.59
CA ALA A 95 -3.84 2.32 8.23
C ALA A 95 -2.92 3.51 7.99
N PRO A 96 -2.29 3.63 6.81
CA PRO A 96 -1.46 4.78 6.48
C PRO A 96 -2.33 6.01 6.24
N SER A 97 -1.97 7.14 6.84
CA SER A 97 -2.62 8.44 6.62
C SER A 97 -1.75 9.42 5.85
N PHE A 98 -0.47 9.09 5.67
CA PHE A 98 0.53 9.97 5.06
C PHE A 98 1.24 9.28 3.89
N ILE A 99 1.61 10.08 2.88
CA ILE A 99 2.30 9.62 1.68
C ILE A 99 3.78 9.45 1.99
N THR A 100 4.14 8.25 2.45
CA THR A 100 5.49 7.88 2.85
C THR A 100 5.82 6.46 2.38
N TRP A 101 7.10 6.14 2.33
CA TRP A 101 7.54 4.76 2.17
C TRP A 101 8.56 4.41 3.25
N GLY A 102 8.77 3.13 3.49
CA GLY A 102 9.81 2.70 4.41
C GLY A 102 10.09 1.20 4.33
N HIS A 103 11.32 0.83 4.68
CA HIS A 103 11.72 -0.56 4.80
C HIS A 103 11.16 -1.14 6.09
N ASN A 104 10.37 -2.20 5.96
CA ASN A 104 9.71 -2.89 7.07
C ASN A 104 8.85 -2.00 7.99
N ASN A 105 8.50 -0.77 7.55
CA ASN A 105 7.71 0.19 8.30
C ASN A 105 6.21 0.00 8.03
N ARG A 106 5.44 -0.39 9.06
CA ARG A 106 3.99 -0.64 8.95
C ARG A 106 3.15 0.64 8.95
N SER A 107 3.70 1.77 9.34
CA SER A 107 3.00 3.06 9.30
C SER A 107 3.10 3.76 7.94
N ALA A 108 4.02 3.32 7.08
CA ALA A 108 4.20 3.89 5.74
C ALA A 108 3.09 3.45 4.77
N LEU A 109 2.77 4.31 3.79
CA LEU A 109 1.86 4.01 2.69
C LEU A 109 2.39 2.89 1.80
N VAL A 110 3.66 2.98 1.43
CA VAL A 110 4.35 1.93 0.67
C VAL A 110 5.43 1.32 1.54
N ARG A 111 5.30 0.04 1.82
CA ARG A 111 6.29 -0.72 2.58
C ARG A 111 7.12 -1.60 1.65
N VAL A 112 8.41 -1.62 1.86
CA VAL A 112 9.32 -2.64 1.32
C VAL A 112 9.50 -3.71 2.40
N PRO A 113 8.85 -4.88 2.29
CA PRO A 113 8.97 -5.92 3.31
C PRO A 113 10.37 -6.54 3.32
N MET A 114 10.81 -7.00 4.49
CA MET A 114 11.98 -7.89 4.54
C MET A 114 11.70 -9.18 3.78
N TYR A 115 12.72 -9.69 3.12
CA TYR A 115 12.72 -11.02 2.52
C TYR A 115 13.81 -11.88 3.16
N LYS A 116 13.68 -13.19 3.03
CA LYS A 116 14.69 -14.11 3.57
C LYS A 116 16.00 -14.02 2.76
N PRO A 117 17.17 -14.15 3.40
CA PRO A 117 18.43 -14.22 2.68
C PRO A 117 18.37 -15.21 1.50
N ASN A 118 19.04 -14.89 0.41
CA ASN A 118 19.09 -15.68 -0.83
C ASN A 118 17.74 -15.89 -1.54
N LYS A 119 16.73 -15.04 -1.28
CA LYS A 119 15.42 -15.08 -1.94
C LYS A 119 15.10 -13.76 -2.67
N GLY A 120 16.05 -13.23 -3.46
CA GLY A 120 15.86 -12.00 -4.25
C GLY A 120 14.61 -12.03 -5.14
N GLN A 121 14.26 -13.20 -5.65
CA GLN A 121 13.03 -13.37 -6.44
C GLN A 121 11.73 -13.09 -5.66
N SER A 122 11.79 -12.98 -4.33
CA SER A 122 10.65 -12.60 -3.50
C SER A 122 10.58 -11.10 -3.18
N SER A 123 11.47 -10.29 -3.75
CA SER A 123 11.44 -8.82 -3.59
C SER A 123 10.14 -8.24 -4.10
N ARG A 124 9.52 -7.40 -3.28
CA ARG A 124 8.20 -6.83 -3.56
C ARG A 124 7.99 -5.52 -2.82
N VAL A 125 7.05 -4.74 -3.29
CA VAL A 125 6.53 -3.58 -2.59
C VAL A 125 5.09 -3.84 -2.16
N GLU A 126 4.68 -3.28 -1.03
CA GLU A 126 3.34 -3.42 -0.47
C GLU A 126 2.66 -2.05 -0.42
N TYR A 127 1.56 -1.87 -1.16
CA TYR A 127 0.70 -0.69 -1.06
C TYR A 127 -0.38 -0.92 0.00
N ARG A 128 -0.50 -0.03 0.98
CA ARG A 128 -1.23 -0.30 2.21
C ARG A 128 -2.53 0.50 2.39
N ALA A 129 -2.75 1.55 1.61
CA ALA A 129 -3.97 2.35 1.72
C ALA A 129 -5.22 1.63 1.18
N LEU A 130 -5.08 0.77 0.17
CA LEU A 130 -6.19 0.07 -0.47
C LEU A 130 -7.04 -0.68 0.55
N ASP A 131 -8.35 -0.47 0.50
CA ASP A 131 -9.28 -1.18 1.37
C ASP A 131 -10.00 -2.34 0.69
N SER A 132 -10.62 -3.19 1.51
CA SER A 132 -11.26 -4.43 1.06
C SER A 132 -12.56 -4.23 0.30
N ALA A 133 -13.13 -3.01 0.24
CA ALA A 133 -14.35 -2.70 -0.49
C ALA A 133 -14.10 -2.22 -1.93
N ALA A 134 -12.85 -1.80 -2.24
CA ALA A 134 -12.50 -1.29 -3.57
C ALA A 134 -12.71 -2.33 -4.68
N ASN A 135 -12.95 -1.83 -5.90
CA ASN A 135 -12.94 -2.69 -7.09
C ASN A 135 -11.50 -3.11 -7.42
N PRO A 136 -11.12 -4.40 -7.30
CA PRO A 136 -9.74 -4.82 -7.46
C PRO A 136 -9.22 -4.64 -8.90
N TYR A 137 -10.07 -4.77 -9.90
CA TYR A 137 -9.66 -4.59 -11.30
C TYR A 137 -9.20 -3.16 -11.57
N LEU A 138 -9.98 -2.18 -11.13
CA LEU A 138 -9.64 -0.77 -11.28
C LEU A 138 -8.46 -0.38 -10.39
N ALA A 139 -8.46 -0.82 -9.14
CA ALA A 139 -7.39 -0.50 -8.19
C ALA A 139 -6.03 -1.04 -8.66
N TYR A 140 -5.96 -2.30 -9.11
CA TYR A 140 -4.73 -2.89 -9.60
C TYR A 140 -4.23 -2.23 -10.89
N ALA A 141 -5.14 -1.89 -11.81
CA ALA A 141 -4.79 -1.18 -13.03
C ALA A 141 -4.17 0.19 -12.73
N LEU A 142 -4.76 0.96 -11.81
CA LEU A 142 -4.26 2.28 -11.44
C LEU A 142 -2.94 2.22 -10.67
N MET A 143 -2.80 1.29 -9.72
CA MET A 143 -1.53 1.11 -9.01
C MET A 143 -0.40 0.70 -9.95
N LEU A 144 -0.68 -0.20 -10.90
CA LEU A 144 0.30 -0.58 -11.92
C LEU A 144 0.67 0.61 -12.81
N ALA A 145 -0.33 1.35 -13.30
CA ALA A 145 -0.10 2.53 -14.13
C ALA A 145 0.73 3.60 -13.41
N ALA A 146 0.42 3.88 -12.13
CA ALA A 146 1.18 4.83 -11.32
C ALA A 146 2.63 4.39 -11.12
N GLY A 147 2.86 3.12 -10.81
CA GLY A 147 4.21 2.57 -10.66
C GLY A 147 5.01 2.58 -11.97
N LEU A 148 4.40 2.16 -13.08
CA LEU A 148 5.03 2.19 -14.42
C LEU A 148 5.35 3.62 -14.85
N LYS A 149 4.47 4.58 -14.55
CA LYS A 149 4.73 6.00 -14.82
C LYS A 149 5.96 6.50 -14.05
N GLY A 150 6.14 6.05 -12.82
CA GLY A 150 7.35 6.34 -12.04
C GLY A 150 8.63 5.82 -12.70
N ILE A 151 8.58 4.62 -13.28
CA ILE A 151 9.71 4.03 -14.02
C ILE A 151 9.96 4.81 -15.34
N GLU A 152 8.91 5.07 -16.12
CA GLU A 152 8.97 5.75 -17.41
C GLU A 152 9.58 7.15 -17.29
N GLU A 153 9.14 7.91 -16.30
CA GLU A 153 9.57 9.29 -16.05
C GLU A 153 10.83 9.37 -15.16
N GLY A 154 11.29 8.25 -14.59
CA GLY A 154 12.45 8.21 -13.73
C GLY A 154 12.25 9.01 -12.44
N TYR A 155 11.07 8.94 -11.81
CA TYR A 155 10.78 9.71 -10.59
C TYR A 155 11.75 9.38 -9.46
N GLU A 156 12.27 10.43 -8.83
CA GLU A 156 13.14 10.28 -7.67
C GLU A 156 12.34 9.84 -6.44
N LEU A 157 12.87 8.83 -5.75
CA LEU A 157 12.27 8.34 -4.52
C LEU A 157 12.68 9.25 -3.36
N PRO A 158 11.73 9.86 -2.61
CA PRO A 158 12.06 10.68 -1.46
C PRO A 158 12.74 9.86 -0.35
N PRO A 159 13.33 10.52 0.67
CA PRO A 159 13.85 9.83 1.85
C PRO A 159 12.80 8.92 2.50
N GLU A 160 13.25 7.79 3.04
CA GLU A 160 12.36 6.85 3.72
C GLU A 160 11.89 7.39 5.07
N ALA A 161 10.70 6.96 5.49
CA ALA A 161 10.22 7.13 6.85
C ALA A 161 10.81 6.02 7.73
N GLU A 162 11.82 6.35 8.51
CA GLU A 162 12.48 5.41 9.43
C GLU A 162 11.67 5.23 10.72
N ASP A 163 11.01 6.30 11.16
CA ASP A 163 10.20 6.33 12.38
C ASP A 163 8.77 5.84 12.17
N ASN A 164 8.11 5.55 13.28
CA ASN A 164 6.67 5.30 13.29
C ASN A 164 5.91 6.60 12.97
N VAL A 165 5.42 6.72 11.73
CA VAL A 165 4.72 7.91 11.22
C VAL A 165 3.49 8.27 12.07
N TRP A 166 2.83 7.28 12.68
CA TRP A 166 1.67 7.51 13.56
C TRP A 166 2.05 8.23 14.85
N ALA A 167 3.26 7.98 15.37
CA ALA A 167 3.74 8.56 16.62
C ALA A 167 4.26 10.01 16.49
N LEU A 168 4.54 10.46 15.25
CA LEU A 168 5.04 11.80 15.00
C LEU A 168 3.95 12.86 15.22
N SER A 169 4.32 14.02 15.74
CA SER A 169 3.46 15.20 15.78
C SER A 169 3.25 15.79 14.38
N ASP A 170 2.23 16.63 14.22
CA ASP A 170 1.98 17.33 12.96
C ASP A 170 3.13 18.28 12.56
N ALA A 171 3.84 18.82 13.54
CA ALA A 171 5.01 19.67 13.30
C ALA A 171 6.17 18.86 12.72
N GLU A 172 6.44 17.69 13.29
CA GLU A 172 7.48 16.77 12.80
C GLU A 172 7.15 16.24 11.40
N ARG A 173 5.91 15.82 11.15
CA ARG A 173 5.47 15.39 9.81
C ARG A 173 5.66 16.49 8.76
N ARG A 174 5.28 17.74 9.09
CA ARG A 174 5.51 18.88 8.19
C ARG A 174 6.99 19.16 7.95
N ALA A 175 7.81 19.10 9.00
CA ALA A 175 9.26 19.29 8.89
C ALA A 175 9.92 18.22 7.99
N LEU A 176 9.41 16.98 8.02
CA LEU A 176 9.86 15.87 7.18
C LEU A 176 9.23 15.90 5.76
N GLY A 177 8.33 16.83 5.47
CA GLY A 177 7.68 16.97 4.17
C GLY A 177 6.64 15.89 3.88
N TYR A 178 6.08 15.23 4.91
CA TYR A 178 5.07 14.18 4.72
C TYR A 178 3.72 14.80 4.39
N SER A 179 3.26 14.56 3.17
CA SER A 179 1.92 14.95 2.73
C SER A 179 0.88 13.96 3.21
N ALA A 180 -0.32 14.45 3.51
CA ALA A 180 -1.45 13.62 3.90
C ALA A 180 -2.11 12.95 2.69
N LEU A 181 -2.73 11.79 2.90
CA LEU A 181 -3.76 11.26 2.02
C LEU A 181 -5.05 12.09 2.15
N PRO A 182 -5.96 12.07 1.16
CA PRO A 182 -7.21 12.82 1.20
C PRO A 182 -8.07 12.52 2.41
#